data_cfcfd76f21043e4deadfeffed4d93957
#
_entry.id   cfcfd76f21043e4deadfeffed4d93957
#
_cell.length_a   1.000
_cell.length_b   1.000
_cell.length_c   1.000
_cell.angle_alpha   90.00
_cell.angle_beta   90.00
_cell.angle_gamma   90.00
#
_symmetry.space_group_name_H-M   'P 1'
#
loop_
_entity.id
_entity.type
_entity.pdbx_description
1 polymer ?
#
loop_
_entity_poly.entity_id
_entity_poly.type
_entity_poly.pdbx_seq_one_letter_code
_entity_poly.pdbx_strand_id
1 'polypeptide(L)'
;LELDERYEARASSLDIKHSSSFTSFVQYLYGKGILVRKDWMQNAFRPEQVKRYSRQLNFFLDIEESEAAATALLKRIMDCRVALIGVGAVGSWILRELVQIGFQRFIIVDPKELKPADRTRNAFFDHRLIGRPKAMVAESFVHGQALKPETRAVQAPLDIDTNVEKLIGSDVDLIINTADEPYIGATSIKLSRYCVTKRLPLLVAGGFDAHLASLSEMIVPGQTPCSDCYAKHFEETLRGWKPISHPIVDRRRGFGGLPSLSAFAASAAVLKIVRLLSERGGDIEQGRGEFLFDQYSIDSFKVGRNPECPTCGDLGRLRARAD
;
A
#
# COMPACT_ATOMS: atom_id res chain seq x y z
N LEU A 1 -25.26 -9.21 17.13
CA LEU A 1 -26.62 -8.85 16.83
C LEU A 1 -27.15 -8.00 17.96
N GLU A 2 -27.35 -6.70 17.72
CA GLU A 2 -28.46 -6.05 18.37
C GLU A 2 -29.71 -6.62 17.70
N LEU A 3 -30.28 -7.64 18.30
CA LEU A 3 -31.66 -7.94 18.02
C LEU A 3 -32.42 -6.68 18.40
N ASP A 4 -33.13 -6.08 17.45
CA ASP A 4 -34.06 -4.97 17.70
C ASP A 4 -34.78 -5.27 19.04
N GLU A 5 -34.86 -4.31 19.94
CA GLU A 5 -35.51 -4.48 21.26
C GLU A 5 -36.89 -5.15 21.15
N ARG A 6 -37.59 -4.91 20.03
CA ARG A 6 -38.84 -5.56 19.66
C ARG A 6 -38.70 -7.07 19.41
N TYR A 7 -37.55 -7.52 18.87
CA TYR A 7 -37.28 -8.94 18.63
C TYR A 7 -36.86 -9.62 19.93
N GLU A 8 -36.10 -8.94 20.79
CA GLU A 8 -35.74 -9.44 22.12
C GLU A 8 -36.97 -9.64 23.01
N ALA A 9 -37.90 -8.70 22.99
CA ALA A 9 -39.18 -8.80 23.70
C ALA A 9 -40.02 -9.96 23.18
N ARG A 10 -40.12 -10.16 21.83
CA ARG A 10 -40.85 -11.30 21.23
C ARG A 10 -40.16 -12.64 21.48
N ALA A 11 -38.83 -12.70 21.35
CA ALA A 11 -38.06 -13.90 21.62
C ALA A 11 -38.18 -14.35 23.08
N SER A 12 -38.22 -13.39 24.01
CA SER A 12 -38.43 -13.66 25.44
C SER A 12 -39.85 -14.20 25.72
N SER A 13 -40.88 -13.67 25.04
CA SER A 13 -42.29 -14.09 25.20
C SER A 13 -42.57 -15.51 24.63
N LEU A 14 -41.73 -15.96 23.69
CA LEU A 14 -41.89 -17.27 23.03
C LEU A 14 -40.94 -18.35 23.50
N ASP A 15 -40.10 -18.06 24.51
CA ASP A 15 -39.05 -18.94 25.05
C ASP A 15 -38.05 -19.47 24.00
N ILE A 16 -37.98 -18.79 22.84
CA ILE A 16 -37.14 -19.20 21.70
C ILE A 16 -35.64 -19.08 22.02
N LYS A 17 -35.27 -18.14 22.90
CA LYS A 17 -33.86 -17.93 23.31
C LYS A 17 -33.25 -19.16 23.98
N HIS A 18 -34.05 -20.00 24.58
CA HIS A 18 -33.61 -21.19 25.35
C HIS A 18 -33.82 -22.48 24.59
N SER A 19 -34.36 -22.46 23.39
CA SER A 19 -34.50 -23.70 22.62
C SER A 19 -33.14 -24.14 22.05
N SER A 20 -32.82 -25.42 22.14
CA SER A 20 -31.62 -26.03 21.58
C SER A 20 -31.50 -25.74 20.05
N SER A 21 -32.61 -25.76 19.37
CA SER A 21 -32.70 -25.44 17.91
C SER A 21 -32.34 -24.00 17.59
N PHE A 22 -32.77 -23.03 18.41
CA PHE A 22 -32.42 -21.63 18.22
C PHE A 22 -30.91 -21.39 18.50
N THR A 23 -30.39 -21.96 19.57
CA THR A 23 -28.98 -21.91 19.90
C THR A 23 -28.10 -22.48 18.77
N SER A 24 -28.50 -23.67 18.26
CA SER A 24 -27.81 -24.31 17.14
C SER A 24 -27.87 -23.46 15.87
N PHE A 25 -29.00 -22.83 15.60
CA PHE A 25 -29.15 -21.89 14.46
C PHE A 25 -28.26 -20.64 14.60
N VAL A 26 -28.23 -20.02 15.77
CA VAL A 26 -27.36 -18.88 16.06
C VAL A 26 -25.88 -19.26 15.93
N GLN A 27 -25.49 -20.44 16.47
CA GLN A 27 -24.13 -20.96 16.30
C GLN A 27 -23.79 -21.23 14.83
N TYR A 28 -24.72 -21.78 14.06
CA TYR A 28 -24.54 -21.96 12.64
C TYR A 28 -24.31 -20.63 11.90
N LEU A 29 -25.17 -19.62 12.15
CA LEU A 29 -25.02 -18.30 11.55
C LEU A 29 -23.71 -17.63 11.96
N TYR A 30 -23.30 -17.75 13.23
CA TYR A 30 -22.03 -17.26 13.72
C TYR A 30 -20.84 -17.95 13.02
N GLY A 31 -20.90 -19.29 12.92
CA GLY A 31 -19.89 -20.08 12.21
C GLY A 31 -19.78 -19.78 10.71
N LYS A 32 -20.84 -19.19 10.12
CA LYS A 32 -20.86 -18.71 8.72
C LYS A 32 -20.46 -17.25 8.57
N GLY A 33 -20.07 -16.56 9.65
CA GLY A 33 -19.72 -15.15 9.63
C GLY A 33 -20.90 -14.19 9.40
N ILE A 34 -22.15 -14.71 9.42
CA ILE A 34 -23.37 -13.91 9.26
C ILE A 34 -23.69 -13.12 10.53
N LEU A 35 -23.34 -13.70 11.69
CA LEU A 35 -23.44 -13.06 13.00
C LEU A 35 -22.09 -12.77 13.57
N VAL A 36 -21.96 -11.62 14.25
CA VAL A 36 -20.77 -11.23 14.98
C VAL A 36 -21.12 -10.90 16.43
N ARG A 37 -20.17 -11.01 17.34
CA ARG A 37 -20.39 -10.60 18.72
C ARG A 37 -20.53 -9.10 18.81
N LYS A 38 -21.48 -8.61 19.59
CA LYS A 38 -21.74 -7.17 19.76
C LYS A 38 -20.50 -6.39 20.20
N ASP A 39 -19.68 -6.98 21.03
CA ASP A 39 -18.52 -6.37 21.70
C ASP A 39 -17.16 -6.84 21.14
N TRP A 40 -17.14 -7.45 19.94
CA TRP A 40 -15.91 -8.03 19.40
C TRP A 40 -14.77 -7.02 19.20
N MET A 41 -15.10 -5.77 18.79
CA MET A 41 -14.11 -4.71 18.63
C MET A 41 -13.57 -4.25 19.98
N GLN A 42 -14.46 -4.07 20.98
CA GLN A 42 -14.13 -3.60 22.32
C GLN A 42 -13.24 -4.60 23.07
N ASN A 43 -13.42 -5.89 22.80
CA ASN A 43 -12.58 -6.95 23.38
C ASN A 43 -11.16 -6.98 22.75
N ALA A 44 -11.01 -6.45 21.54
CA ALA A 44 -9.76 -6.49 20.79
C ALA A 44 -8.94 -5.20 20.84
N PHE A 45 -9.61 -4.04 21.01
CA PHE A 45 -9.03 -2.73 20.86
C PHE A 45 -9.48 -1.76 21.97
N ARG A 46 -8.65 -0.75 22.23
CA ARG A 46 -8.97 0.34 23.17
C ARG A 46 -10.09 1.22 22.61
N PRO A 47 -10.86 1.91 23.47
CA PRO A 47 -12.00 2.72 23.04
C PRO A 47 -11.68 3.74 21.94
N GLU A 48 -10.52 4.41 22.02
CA GLU A 48 -10.09 5.37 20.99
C GLU A 48 -9.79 4.70 19.64
N GLN A 49 -9.28 3.48 19.64
CA GLN A 49 -9.05 2.70 18.41
C GLN A 49 -10.37 2.25 17.80
N VAL A 50 -11.30 1.74 18.61
CA VAL A 50 -12.65 1.37 18.15
C VAL A 50 -13.36 2.58 17.56
N LYS A 51 -13.37 3.72 18.28
CA LYS A 51 -13.97 4.96 17.78
C LYS A 51 -13.41 5.39 16.43
N ARG A 52 -12.11 5.21 16.22
CA ARG A 52 -11.43 5.62 15.00
C ARG A 52 -11.62 4.65 13.84
N TYR A 53 -11.53 3.34 14.10
CA TYR A 53 -11.41 2.31 13.07
C TYR A 53 -12.64 1.41 12.93
N SER A 54 -13.76 1.67 13.61
CA SER A 54 -14.94 0.81 13.58
C SER A 54 -15.48 0.52 12.17
N ARG A 55 -15.56 1.54 11.31
CA ARG A 55 -16.00 1.35 9.91
C ARG A 55 -15.03 0.50 9.11
N GLN A 56 -13.76 0.69 9.33
CA GLN A 56 -12.70 -0.09 8.67
C GLN A 56 -12.66 -1.52 9.18
N LEU A 57 -12.86 -1.73 10.49
CA LEU A 57 -12.97 -3.06 11.07
C LEU A 57 -14.17 -3.84 10.51
N ASN A 58 -15.31 -3.18 10.27
CA ASN A 58 -16.44 -3.80 9.58
C ASN A 58 -16.06 -4.20 8.15
N PHE A 59 -15.39 -3.33 7.40
CA PHE A 59 -14.89 -3.69 6.07
C PHE A 59 -13.90 -4.85 6.11
N PHE A 60 -13.00 -4.88 7.10
CA PHE A 60 -12.08 -6.00 7.28
C PHE A 60 -12.82 -7.29 7.64
N LEU A 61 -13.88 -7.20 8.43
CA LEU A 61 -14.72 -8.36 8.74
C LEU A 61 -15.36 -8.94 7.48
N ASP A 62 -15.84 -8.08 6.57
CA ASP A 62 -16.46 -8.51 5.32
C ASP A 62 -15.47 -9.26 4.41
N ILE A 63 -14.20 -8.80 4.34
CA ILE A 63 -13.19 -9.44 3.48
C ILE A 63 -12.49 -10.63 4.13
N GLU A 64 -12.32 -10.63 5.44
CA GLU A 64 -11.63 -11.71 6.19
C GLU A 64 -12.60 -12.77 6.71
N GLU A 65 -13.89 -12.51 6.68
CA GLU A 65 -15.00 -13.39 7.10
C GLU A 65 -14.92 -13.90 8.57
N SER A 66 -14.08 -13.28 9.39
CA SER A 66 -14.03 -13.59 10.82
C SER A 66 -13.55 -12.40 11.66
N GLU A 67 -14.10 -12.28 12.90
CA GLU A 67 -13.70 -11.26 13.88
C GLU A 67 -12.20 -11.34 14.20
N ALA A 68 -11.68 -12.55 14.32
CA ALA A 68 -10.28 -12.81 14.66
C ALA A 68 -9.34 -12.34 13.53
N ALA A 69 -9.65 -12.67 12.28
CA ALA A 69 -8.84 -12.29 11.12
C ALA A 69 -8.94 -10.78 10.84
N ALA A 70 -10.13 -10.17 10.97
CA ALA A 70 -10.31 -8.71 10.88
C ALA A 70 -9.49 -7.97 11.95
N THR A 71 -9.50 -8.49 13.18
CA THR A 71 -8.68 -7.98 14.28
C THR A 71 -7.19 -8.11 13.99
N ALA A 72 -6.76 -9.28 13.50
CA ALA A 72 -5.37 -9.54 13.15
C ALA A 72 -4.88 -8.64 12.02
N LEU A 73 -5.72 -8.37 11.01
CA LEU A 73 -5.38 -7.46 9.91
C LEU A 73 -5.12 -6.04 10.41
N LEU A 74 -5.99 -5.47 11.25
CA LEU A 74 -5.74 -4.13 11.81
C LEU A 74 -4.49 -4.10 12.68
N LYS A 75 -4.22 -5.13 13.47
CA LYS A 75 -2.98 -5.22 14.26
C LYS A 75 -1.75 -5.29 13.36
N ARG A 76 -1.76 -6.13 12.31
CA ARG A 76 -0.67 -6.16 11.30
C ARG A 76 -0.42 -4.80 10.67
N ILE A 77 -1.49 -4.06 10.33
CA ILE A 77 -1.38 -2.69 9.80
C ILE A 77 -0.70 -1.77 10.83
N MET A 78 -1.10 -1.81 12.09
CA MET A 78 -0.53 -0.96 13.14
C MET A 78 0.93 -1.29 13.44
N ASP A 79 1.31 -2.55 13.37
CA ASP A 79 2.65 -3.03 13.69
C ASP A 79 3.61 -2.97 12.51
N CYS A 80 3.12 -2.92 11.28
CA CYS A 80 3.91 -2.88 10.06
C CYS A 80 4.77 -1.60 10.01
N ARG A 81 6.09 -1.79 9.91
CA ARG A 81 7.05 -0.70 9.72
C ARG A 81 7.32 -0.50 8.23
N VAL A 82 6.96 0.65 7.73
CA VAL A 82 7.05 1.02 6.32
C VAL A 82 8.23 1.95 6.10
N ALA A 83 9.11 1.62 5.14
CA ALA A 83 10.07 2.56 4.58
C ALA A 83 9.48 3.18 3.31
N LEU A 84 9.13 4.46 3.38
CA LEU A 84 8.62 5.23 2.24
C LEU A 84 9.76 6.06 1.64
N ILE A 85 10.12 5.75 0.40
CA ILE A 85 11.18 6.43 -0.35
C ILE A 85 10.53 7.36 -1.38
N GLY A 86 10.69 8.67 -1.15
CA GLY A 86 10.02 9.73 -1.88
C GLY A 86 8.71 10.18 -1.25
N VAL A 87 8.57 11.49 -1.00
CA VAL A 87 7.35 12.13 -0.47
C VAL A 87 6.91 13.26 -1.42
N GLY A 88 6.97 12.94 -2.71
CA GLY A 88 6.50 13.80 -3.78
C GLY A 88 4.98 13.76 -3.96
N ALA A 89 4.52 13.89 -5.21
CA ALA A 89 3.10 13.89 -5.55
C ALA A 89 2.39 12.60 -5.10
N VAL A 90 2.89 11.43 -5.49
CA VAL A 90 2.27 10.15 -5.15
C VAL A 90 2.57 9.73 -3.70
N GLY A 91 3.84 9.81 -3.28
CA GLY A 91 4.26 9.36 -1.95
C GLY A 91 3.60 10.09 -0.80
N SER A 92 3.30 11.39 -0.95
CA SER A 92 2.58 12.15 0.09
C SER A 92 1.13 11.68 0.26
N TRP A 93 0.44 11.33 -0.82
CA TRP A 93 -0.91 10.77 -0.75
C TRP A 93 -0.91 9.35 -0.19
N ILE A 94 0.05 8.50 -0.59
CA ILE A 94 0.21 7.16 0.00
C ILE A 94 0.38 7.28 1.51
N LEU A 95 1.31 8.11 1.99
CA LEU A 95 1.54 8.27 3.43
C LEU A 95 0.29 8.74 4.16
N ARG A 96 -0.44 9.71 3.58
CA ARG A 96 -1.69 10.20 4.15
C ARG A 96 -2.71 9.08 4.34
N GLU A 97 -2.94 8.27 3.31
CA GLU A 97 -3.90 7.18 3.36
C GLU A 97 -3.45 6.05 4.31
N LEU A 98 -2.16 5.69 4.30
CA LEU A 98 -1.62 4.69 5.23
C LEU A 98 -1.85 5.10 6.69
N VAL A 99 -1.59 6.36 7.03
CA VAL A 99 -1.85 6.87 8.39
C VAL A 99 -3.34 6.83 8.72
N GLN A 100 -4.22 7.15 7.76
CA GLN A 100 -5.67 7.10 7.96
C GLN A 100 -6.18 5.68 8.26
N ILE A 101 -5.60 4.66 7.62
CA ILE A 101 -6.00 3.26 7.84
C ILE A 101 -5.30 2.59 9.04
N GLY A 102 -4.37 3.28 9.70
CA GLY A 102 -3.82 2.84 10.98
C GLY A 102 -2.34 2.50 11.01
N PHE A 103 -1.61 2.65 9.90
CA PHE A 103 -0.15 2.59 9.96
C PHE A 103 0.39 3.73 10.82
N GLN A 104 1.42 3.44 11.60
CA GLN A 104 2.00 4.40 12.53
C GLN A 104 3.52 4.31 12.64
N ARG A 105 4.15 3.32 12.01
CA ARG A 105 5.59 3.07 12.06
C ARG A 105 6.22 3.33 10.70
N PHE A 106 6.97 4.45 10.56
CA PHE A 106 7.51 4.88 9.28
C PHE A 106 8.97 5.29 9.34
N ILE A 107 9.69 4.96 8.27
CA ILE A 107 10.95 5.59 7.90
C ILE A 107 10.67 6.35 6.61
N ILE A 108 10.81 7.67 6.64
CA ILE A 108 10.41 8.57 5.56
C ILE A 108 11.66 9.18 4.96
N VAL A 109 11.94 8.87 3.70
CA VAL A 109 13.15 9.31 3.00
C VAL A 109 12.78 10.23 1.84
N ASP A 110 13.28 11.46 1.83
CA ASP A 110 13.18 12.38 0.70
C ASP A 110 14.33 13.39 0.77
N PRO A 111 15.11 13.62 -0.31
CA PRO A 111 16.21 14.57 -0.30
C PRO A 111 15.77 16.02 -0.39
N LYS A 112 14.55 16.28 -0.85
CA LYS A 112 14.10 17.61 -1.28
C LYS A 112 13.37 18.37 -0.19
N GLU A 113 13.37 19.68 -0.36
CA GLU A 113 12.55 20.62 0.41
C GLU A 113 11.21 20.88 -0.27
N LEU A 114 10.23 21.31 0.52
CA LEU A 114 8.92 21.73 0.02
C LEU A 114 9.06 23.04 -0.75
N LYS A 115 8.57 23.06 -1.99
CA LYS A 115 8.66 24.20 -2.92
C LYS A 115 7.27 24.77 -3.24
N PRO A 116 7.14 26.03 -3.68
CA PRO A 116 5.86 26.60 -4.11
C PRO A 116 5.13 25.75 -5.15
N ALA A 117 5.86 25.09 -6.06
CA ALA A 117 5.30 24.21 -7.09
C ALA A 117 4.66 22.93 -6.51
N ASP A 118 4.94 22.57 -5.26
CA ASP A 118 4.32 21.40 -4.61
C ASP A 118 2.87 21.68 -4.18
N ARG A 119 2.42 22.93 -4.21
CA ARG A 119 1.06 23.37 -3.82
C ARG A 119 -0.06 22.56 -4.50
N THR A 120 0.13 22.20 -5.76
CA THR A 120 -0.89 21.52 -6.55
C THR A 120 -0.75 20.01 -6.57
N ARG A 121 0.16 19.41 -5.80
CA ARG A 121 0.42 17.98 -5.88
C ARG A 121 0.74 17.29 -4.57
N ASN A 122 1.36 17.99 -3.60
CA ASN A 122 1.74 17.38 -2.33
C ASN A 122 0.58 17.44 -1.32
N ALA A 123 0.23 16.30 -0.70
CA ALA A 123 -0.89 16.15 0.21
C ALA A 123 -0.73 16.90 1.54
N PHE A 124 0.50 17.34 1.87
CA PHE A 124 0.85 18.04 3.11
C PHE A 124 1.24 19.49 2.86
N PHE A 125 0.97 20.03 1.67
CA PHE A 125 1.39 21.37 1.35
C PHE A 125 0.76 22.41 2.29
N ASP A 126 1.63 23.18 2.92
CA ASP A 126 1.30 24.42 3.64
C ASP A 126 2.34 25.47 3.24
N HIS A 127 1.90 26.64 2.82
CA HIS A 127 2.80 27.72 2.40
C HIS A 127 3.80 28.14 3.47
N ARG A 128 3.45 27.97 4.75
CA ARG A 128 4.31 28.25 5.92
C ARG A 128 5.46 27.27 6.07
N LEU A 129 5.39 26.13 5.38
CA LEU A 129 6.38 25.04 5.45
C LEU A 129 7.32 25.04 4.22
N ILE A 130 7.19 26.01 3.30
CA ILE A 130 8.11 26.16 2.16
C ILE A 130 9.55 26.28 2.67
N GLY A 131 10.47 25.53 2.05
CA GLY A 131 11.87 25.42 2.46
C GLY A 131 12.15 24.38 3.54
N ARG A 132 11.12 23.76 4.13
CA ARG A 132 11.32 22.65 5.06
C ARG A 132 11.56 21.34 4.30
N PRO A 133 12.43 20.45 4.80
CA PRO A 133 12.62 19.12 4.23
C PRO A 133 11.29 18.36 4.17
N LYS A 134 10.96 17.80 2.99
CA LYS A 134 9.70 17.07 2.78
C LYS A 134 9.54 15.89 3.74
N ALA A 135 10.61 15.16 4.02
CA ALA A 135 10.59 14.07 4.99
C ALA A 135 10.15 14.53 6.39
N MET A 136 10.64 15.69 6.86
CA MET A 136 10.27 16.23 8.17
C MET A 136 8.82 16.78 8.19
N VAL A 137 8.35 17.38 7.08
CA VAL A 137 6.94 17.80 6.95
C VAL A 137 6.01 16.60 7.04
N ALA A 138 6.36 15.52 6.33
CA ALA A 138 5.60 14.27 6.35
C ALA A 138 5.62 13.60 7.72
N GLU A 139 6.76 13.57 8.41
CA GLU A 139 6.88 13.08 9.78
C GLU A 139 5.98 13.86 10.74
N SER A 140 5.99 15.19 10.66
CA SER A 140 5.12 16.05 11.47
C SER A 140 3.64 15.76 11.22
N PHE A 141 3.26 15.46 9.98
CA PHE A 141 1.90 15.03 9.65
C PHE A 141 1.55 13.69 10.33
N VAL A 142 2.44 12.70 10.29
CA VAL A 142 2.22 11.41 10.96
C VAL A 142 2.02 11.61 12.46
N HIS A 143 2.86 12.43 13.10
CA HIS A 143 2.73 12.74 14.54
C HIS A 143 1.42 13.44 14.89
N GLY A 144 0.89 14.26 14.00
CA GLY A 144 -0.40 14.95 14.20
C GLY A 144 -1.63 14.05 13.99
N GLN A 145 -1.46 12.88 13.34
CA GLN A 145 -2.58 12.05 12.90
C GLN A 145 -2.59 10.64 13.49
N ALA A 146 -1.45 9.97 13.62
CA ALA A 146 -1.37 8.62 14.13
C ALA A 146 -1.59 8.56 15.65
N LEU A 147 -2.14 7.44 16.15
CA LEU A 147 -2.39 7.26 17.59
C LEU A 147 -1.10 7.03 18.40
N LYS A 148 -0.15 6.32 17.81
CA LYS A 148 1.16 6.03 18.42
C LYS A 148 2.24 6.10 17.34
N PRO A 149 2.62 7.31 16.88
CA PRO A 149 3.60 7.46 15.82
C PRO A 149 4.99 7.00 16.27
N GLU A 150 5.62 6.19 15.45
CA GLU A 150 7.02 5.79 15.56
C GLU A 150 7.68 6.06 14.21
N THR A 151 8.38 7.18 14.09
CA THR A 151 8.87 7.67 12.80
C THR A 151 10.32 8.07 12.83
N ARG A 152 10.95 8.05 11.67
CA ARG A 152 12.27 8.60 11.40
C ARG A 152 12.28 9.27 10.04
N ALA A 153 12.43 10.59 10.02
CA ALA A 153 12.63 11.36 8.79
C ALA A 153 14.11 11.36 8.39
N VAL A 154 14.39 11.12 7.11
CA VAL A 154 15.74 11.07 6.54
C VAL A 154 15.79 11.96 5.31
N GLN A 155 16.55 13.05 5.37
CA GLN A 155 16.81 13.92 4.24
C GLN A 155 18.04 13.41 3.49
N ALA A 156 17.85 12.42 2.61
CA ALA A 156 18.92 11.84 1.82
C ALA A 156 18.42 11.35 0.46
N PRO A 157 19.25 11.40 -0.58
CA PRO A 157 18.93 10.83 -1.88
C PRO A 157 19.00 9.29 -1.85
N LEU A 158 18.30 8.66 -2.78
CA LEU A 158 18.52 7.28 -3.17
C LEU A 158 19.23 7.25 -4.52
N ASP A 159 20.54 7.16 -4.51
CA ASP A 159 21.40 7.09 -5.69
C ASP A 159 22.07 5.72 -5.84
N ILE A 160 22.93 5.56 -6.87
CA ILE A 160 23.58 4.29 -7.18
C ILE A 160 24.45 3.76 -6.05
N ASP A 161 25.13 4.64 -5.31
CA ASP A 161 26.08 4.29 -4.26
C ASP A 161 25.41 4.16 -2.89
N THR A 162 24.15 4.55 -2.76
CA THR A 162 23.42 4.52 -1.48
C THR A 162 23.35 3.08 -0.93
N ASN A 163 23.83 2.89 0.29
CA ASN A 163 23.59 1.67 1.04
C ASN A 163 22.16 1.70 1.62
N VAL A 164 21.25 0.87 1.05
CA VAL A 164 19.84 0.86 1.42
C VAL A 164 19.64 0.52 2.90
N GLU A 165 20.38 -0.48 3.43
CA GLU A 165 20.25 -0.88 4.83
C GLU A 165 20.70 0.22 5.82
N LYS A 166 21.74 0.97 5.49
CA LYS A 166 22.14 2.14 6.31
C LYS A 166 21.11 3.27 6.22
N LEU A 167 20.45 3.43 5.05
CA LEU A 167 19.45 4.46 4.82
C LEU A 167 18.17 4.21 5.62
N ILE A 168 17.63 2.98 5.57
CA ILE A 168 16.33 2.66 6.16
C ILE A 168 16.41 1.78 7.42
N GLY A 169 17.55 1.21 7.74
CA GLY A 169 17.70 0.22 8.81
C GLY A 169 17.32 -1.19 8.37
N SER A 170 17.46 -2.15 9.28
CA SER A 170 17.13 -3.57 9.03
C SER A 170 15.74 -3.97 9.52
N ASP A 171 15.10 -3.15 10.35
CA ASP A 171 13.79 -3.40 10.96
C ASP A 171 12.69 -2.73 10.13
N VAL A 172 12.43 -3.28 8.94
CA VAL A 172 11.42 -2.81 7.98
C VAL A 172 10.64 -4.01 7.45
N ASP A 173 9.32 -3.89 7.40
CA ASP A 173 8.42 -4.95 6.93
C ASP A 173 7.99 -4.73 5.47
N LEU A 174 7.96 -3.49 4.99
CA LEU A 174 7.53 -3.11 3.66
C LEU A 174 8.31 -1.89 3.18
N ILE A 175 8.78 -1.93 1.94
CA ILE A 175 9.36 -0.76 1.26
C ILE A 175 8.37 -0.25 0.21
N ILE A 176 8.19 1.07 0.15
CA ILE A 176 7.40 1.75 -0.87
C ILE A 176 8.32 2.70 -1.61
N ASN A 177 8.46 2.50 -2.91
CA ASN A 177 9.24 3.35 -3.78
C ASN A 177 8.37 4.29 -4.60
N THR A 178 8.54 5.58 -4.40
CA THR A 178 7.98 6.65 -5.23
C THR A 178 9.08 7.62 -5.69
N ALA A 179 10.35 7.28 -5.48
CA ALA A 179 11.49 8.12 -5.87
C ALA A 179 11.75 7.98 -7.37
N ASP A 180 11.72 9.10 -8.07
CA ASP A 180 11.83 9.22 -9.52
C ASP A 180 13.16 9.85 -10.00
N GLU A 181 14.14 9.96 -9.13
CA GLU A 181 15.48 10.46 -9.48
C GLU A 181 16.54 9.37 -9.33
N PRO A 182 17.32 9.12 -10.40
CA PRO A 182 17.29 9.76 -11.72
C PRO A 182 16.03 9.42 -12.55
N TYR A 183 15.40 8.25 -12.32
CA TYR A 183 14.10 7.83 -12.82
C TYR A 183 13.62 6.61 -12.01
N ILE A 184 12.30 6.40 -11.98
CA ILE A 184 11.65 5.40 -11.13
C ILE A 184 12.19 3.97 -11.38
N GLY A 185 12.56 3.63 -12.62
CA GLY A 185 13.10 2.31 -12.95
C GLY A 185 14.45 2.04 -12.29
N ALA A 186 15.36 3.03 -12.23
CA ALA A 186 16.68 2.86 -11.59
C ALA A 186 16.54 2.65 -10.08
N THR A 187 15.73 3.48 -9.41
CA THR A 187 15.47 3.35 -7.98
C THR A 187 14.76 2.03 -7.65
N SER A 188 13.82 1.61 -8.51
CA SER A 188 13.10 0.35 -8.34
C SER A 188 14.00 -0.87 -8.49
N ILE A 189 14.90 -0.90 -9.48
CA ILE A 189 15.86 -1.99 -9.65
C ILE A 189 16.76 -2.10 -8.41
N LYS A 190 17.28 -0.98 -7.93
CA LYS A 190 18.13 -0.95 -6.74
C LYS A 190 17.42 -1.49 -5.51
N LEU A 191 16.23 -0.97 -5.22
CA LEU A 191 15.44 -1.41 -4.06
C LEU A 191 14.96 -2.86 -4.22
N SER A 192 14.56 -3.27 -5.42
CA SER A 192 14.11 -4.63 -5.70
C SER A 192 15.20 -5.66 -5.46
N ARG A 193 16.45 -5.41 -5.87
CA ARG A 193 17.59 -6.29 -5.60
C ARG A 193 17.86 -6.42 -4.10
N TYR A 194 17.79 -5.32 -3.36
CA TYR A 194 17.87 -5.33 -1.90
C TYR A 194 16.72 -6.15 -1.28
N CYS A 195 15.49 -5.88 -1.70
CA CYS A 195 14.29 -6.55 -1.20
C CYS A 195 14.30 -8.06 -1.46
N VAL A 196 14.73 -8.49 -2.64
CA VAL A 196 14.88 -9.92 -2.98
C VAL A 196 15.88 -10.59 -2.05
N THR A 197 17.03 -9.95 -1.80
CA THR A 197 18.06 -10.47 -0.88
C THR A 197 17.56 -10.57 0.57
N LYS A 198 16.79 -9.59 1.02
CA LYS A 198 16.26 -9.51 2.40
C LYS A 198 14.89 -10.19 2.55
N ARG A 199 14.29 -10.69 1.48
CA ARG A 199 12.93 -11.26 1.43
C ARG A 199 11.86 -10.28 1.90
N LEU A 200 12.02 -9.00 1.61
CA LEU A 200 11.10 -7.93 1.94
C LEU A 200 10.16 -7.64 0.75
N PRO A 201 8.88 -7.40 0.98
CA PRO A 201 7.99 -6.89 -0.06
C PRO A 201 8.36 -5.45 -0.43
N LEU A 202 8.22 -5.14 -1.72
CA LEU A 202 8.42 -3.80 -2.29
C LEU A 202 7.19 -3.42 -3.12
N LEU A 203 6.64 -2.27 -2.85
CA LEU A 203 5.66 -1.63 -3.72
C LEU A 203 6.34 -0.52 -4.51
N VAL A 204 6.21 -0.57 -5.83
CA VAL A 204 6.67 0.50 -6.74
C VAL A 204 5.45 1.28 -7.19
N ALA A 205 5.38 2.56 -6.82
CA ALA A 205 4.29 3.45 -7.15
C ALA A 205 4.82 4.73 -7.81
N GLY A 206 4.33 5.02 -9.00
CA GLY A 206 4.70 6.21 -9.75
C GLY A 206 4.27 6.08 -11.20
N GLY A 207 3.94 7.18 -11.82
CA GLY A 207 3.58 7.24 -13.23
C GLY A 207 4.80 7.56 -14.10
N PHE A 208 4.82 7.04 -15.31
CA PHE A 208 5.82 7.40 -16.33
C PHE A 208 5.35 8.54 -17.21
N ASP A 209 4.05 8.78 -17.25
CA ASP A 209 3.45 9.84 -18.06
C ASP A 209 2.47 10.66 -17.21
N ALA A 210 2.33 11.93 -17.57
CA ALA A 210 1.45 12.88 -16.93
C ALA A 210 -0.05 12.60 -17.13
N HIS A 211 -0.39 11.79 -18.13
CA HIS A 211 -1.75 11.40 -18.49
C HIS A 211 -2.16 10.03 -17.94
N LEU A 212 -1.23 9.35 -17.28
CA LEU A 212 -1.42 8.01 -16.75
C LEU A 212 -1.31 8.03 -15.22
N ALA A 213 -2.09 7.17 -14.57
CA ALA A 213 -1.90 6.87 -13.15
C ALA A 213 -1.56 5.38 -12.98
N SER A 214 -0.35 5.11 -12.54
CA SER A 214 0.11 3.74 -12.28
C SER A 214 -0.70 3.11 -11.14
N LEU A 215 -1.18 1.90 -11.36
CA LEU A 215 -1.80 1.06 -10.33
C LEU A 215 -0.78 0.33 -9.47
N SER A 216 0.48 0.72 -9.56
CA SER A 216 1.60 0.18 -8.80
C SER A 216 1.99 -1.27 -9.14
N GLU A 217 3.22 -1.61 -8.88
CA GLU A 217 3.75 -2.97 -8.95
C GLU A 217 4.02 -3.48 -7.54
N MET A 218 3.52 -4.68 -7.20
CA MET A 218 3.83 -5.32 -5.93
C MET A 218 4.85 -6.42 -6.18
N ILE A 219 6.03 -6.27 -5.60
CA ILE A 219 7.12 -7.24 -5.68
C ILE A 219 7.21 -7.98 -4.36
N VAL A 220 6.83 -9.27 -4.38
CA VAL A 220 6.97 -10.18 -3.25
C VAL A 220 8.00 -11.24 -3.62
N PRO A 221 9.16 -11.24 -2.97
CA PRO A 221 10.25 -12.16 -3.28
C PRO A 221 9.80 -13.62 -3.31
N GLY A 222 10.06 -14.30 -4.42
CA GLY A 222 9.67 -15.70 -4.64
C GLY A 222 8.23 -15.90 -5.13
N GLN A 223 7.39 -14.87 -5.17
CA GLN A 223 5.99 -14.96 -5.64
C GLN A 223 5.76 -14.19 -6.94
N THR A 224 6.21 -12.94 -7.00
CA THR A 224 6.00 -12.06 -8.15
C THR A 224 7.31 -11.79 -8.90
N PRO A 225 7.27 -11.26 -10.14
CA PRO A 225 8.47 -10.79 -10.83
C PRO A 225 9.13 -9.65 -10.05
N CYS A 226 10.46 -9.59 -10.09
CA CYS A 226 11.22 -8.47 -9.56
C CYS A 226 11.40 -7.35 -10.61
N SER A 227 11.95 -6.19 -10.23
CA SER A 227 12.14 -5.08 -11.18
C SER A 227 13.05 -5.42 -12.35
N ASP A 228 14.01 -6.34 -12.20
CA ASP A 228 14.82 -6.80 -13.35
C ASP A 228 13.98 -7.63 -14.35
N CYS A 229 12.97 -8.39 -13.88
CA CYS A 229 12.04 -9.08 -14.77
C CYS A 229 11.16 -8.09 -15.55
N TYR A 230 10.66 -7.03 -14.87
CA TYR A 230 9.92 -5.95 -15.53
C TYR A 230 10.78 -5.22 -16.54
N ALA A 231 12.02 -4.86 -16.19
CA ALA A 231 12.96 -4.18 -17.09
C ALA A 231 13.20 -5.01 -18.37
N LYS A 232 13.44 -6.32 -18.23
CA LYS A 232 13.61 -7.21 -19.37
C LYS A 232 12.36 -7.30 -20.25
N HIS A 233 11.18 -7.40 -19.62
CA HIS A 233 9.91 -7.41 -20.36
C HIS A 233 9.73 -6.14 -21.19
N PHE A 234 9.98 -4.97 -20.61
CA PHE A 234 9.90 -3.69 -21.33
C PHE A 234 10.94 -3.59 -22.44
N GLU A 235 12.18 -4.02 -22.19
CA GLU A 235 13.23 -4.06 -23.22
C GLU A 235 12.79 -4.92 -24.43
N GLU A 236 12.21 -6.08 -24.19
CA GLU A 236 11.72 -6.98 -25.23
C GLU A 236 10.49 -6.40 -25.96
N THR A 237 9.52 -5.87 -25.24
CA THR A 237 8.28 -5.31 -25.79
C THR A 237 8.54 -4.03 -26.58
N LEU A 238 9.48 -3.20 -26.14
CA LEU A 238 9.84 -1.96 -26.81
C LEU A 238 10.91 -2.14 -27.91
N ARG A 239 11.37 -3.37 -28.15
CA ARG A 239 12.32 -3.66 -29.23
C ARG A 239 11.70 -3.28 -30.58
N GLY A 240 12.25 -2.25 -31.22
CA GLY A 240 11.74 -1.73 -32.49
C GLY A 240 10.65 -0.65 -32.36
N TRP A 241 10.21 -0.34 -31.12
CA TRP A 241 9.34 0.80 -30.88
C TRP A 241 10.08 2.12 -31.20
N LYS A 242 9.41 2.99 -31.94
CA LYS A 242 9.92 4.34 -32.21
C LYS A 242 9.02 5.35 -31.53
N PRO A 243 9.61 6.36 -30.84
CA PRO A 243 8.82 7.40 -30.23
C PRO A 243 7.94 8.10 -31.27
N ILE A 244 6.65 8.23 -30.99
CA ILE A 244 5.77 9.09 -31.77
C ILE A 244 6.13 10.51 -31.41
N SER A 245 6.42 11.35 -32.44
CA SER A 245 6.68 12.77 -32.23
C SER A 245 5.48 13.42 -31.58
N HIS A 246 5.68 13.93 -30.36
CA HIS A 246 4.61 14.67 -29.67
C HIS A 246 4.40 16.02 -30.39
N PRO A 247 3.14 16.43 -30.65
CA PRO A 247 2.87 17.67 -31.38
C PRO A 247 3.39 18.95 -30.67
N ILE A 248 3.66 18.83 -29.33
CA ILE A 248 4.27 19.93 -28.57
C ILE A 248 5.78 19.68 -28.46
N VAL A 249 6.53 20.17 -29.39
CA VAL A 249 7.99 19.98 -29.52
C VAL A 249 8.77 20.66 -28.38
N ASP A 250 8.18 21.61 -27.67
CA ASP A 250 8.89 22.53 -26.77
C ASP A 250 8.29 22.50 -25.36
N ARG A 251 8.36 21.37 -24.68
CA ARG A 251 8.04 21.28 -23.24
C ARG A 251 9.15 21.91 -22.39
N ARG A 252 9.23 23.21 -22.39
CA ARG A 252 10.29 23.97 -21.70
C ARG A 252 10.27 23.87 -20.17
N ARG A 253 9.21 23.38 -19.53
CA ARG A 253 9.08 23.43 -18.06
C ARG A 253 8.28 22.26 -17.48
N GLY A 254 8.92 21.11 -17.39
CA GLY A 254 8.42 20.00 -16.60
C GLY A 254 7.26 19.21 -17.23
N PHE A 255 7.03 18.05 -16.70
CA PHE A 255 5.90 17.21 -17.09
C PHE A 255 4.62 17.75 -16.46
N GLY A 256 3.51 17.69 -17.18
CA GLY A 256 2.18 17.96 -16.65
C GLY A 256 1.83 16.96 -15.55
N GLY A 257 0.88 17.29 -14.72
CA GLY A 257 0.39 16.37 -13.68
C GLY A 257 -0.88 16.90 -13.05
N LEU A 258 -1.75 15.99 -12.66
CA LEU A 258 -2.99 16.31 -11.98
C LEU A 258 -2.97 15.68 -10.59
N PRO A 259 -3.27 16.42 -9.50
CA PRO A 259 -3.25 15.85 -8.14
C PRO A 259 -4.22 14.67 -7.98
N SER A 260 -5.35 14.68 -8.71
CA SER A 260 -6.31 13.58 -8.71
C SER A 260 -5.73 12.27 -9.26
N LEU A 261 -4.84 12.33 -10.28
CA LEU A 261 -4.16 11.13 -10.79
C LEU A 261 -3.14 10.61 -9.78
N SER A 262 -2.44 11.51 -9.08
CA SER A 262 -1.52 11.12 -8.01
C SER A 262 -2.25 10.48 -6.82
N ALA A 263 -3.41 11.02 -6.43
CA ALA A 263 -4.24 10.46 -5.37
C ALA A 263 -4.83 9.10 -5.78
N PHE A 264 -5.30 8.97 -7.03
CA PHE A 264 -5.81 7.70 -7.56
C PHE A 264 -4.72 6.60 -7.56
N ALA A 265 -3.52 6.91 -8.03
CA ALA A 265 -2.38 6.00 -7.99
C ALA A 265 -2.02 5.61 -6.54
N ALA A 266 -2.07 6.56 -5.61
CA ALA A 266 -1.83 6.31 -4.20
C ALA A 266 -2.89 5.39 -3.59
N SER A 267 -4.17 5.62 -3.86
CA SER A 267 -5.27 4.78 -3.37
C SER A 267 -5.15 3.35 -3.91
N ALA A 268 -4.82 3.18 -5.20
CA ALA A 268 -4.56 1.86 -5.78
C ALA A 268 -3.38 1.14 -5.08
N ALA A 269 -2.31 1.88 -4.79
CA ALA A 269 -1.14 1.37 -4.05
C ALA A 269 -1.52 0.89 -2.64
N VAL A 270 -2.28 1.72 -1.90
CA VAL A 270 -2.70 1.40 -0.53
C VAL A 270 -3.64 0.18 -0.50
N LEU A 271 -4.56 0.05 -1.46
CA LEU A 271 -5.41 -1.13 -1.58
C LEU A 271 -4.58 -2.42 -1.82
N LYS A 272 -3.52 -2.36 -2.65
CA LYS A 272 -2.59 -3.50 -2.82
C LYS A 272 -1.86 -3.84 -1.54
N ILE A 273 -1.46 -2.86 -0.74
CA ILE A 273 -0.82 -3.08 0.57
C ILE A 273 -1.79 -3.75 1.55
N VAL A 274 -3.04 -3.30 1.62
CA VAL A 274 -4.06 -3.94 2.46
C VAL A 274 -4.26 -5.40 2.04
N ARG A 275 -4.35 -5.68 0.72
CA ARG A 275 -4.44 -7.05 0.20
C ARG A 275 -3.22 -7.91 0.56
N LEU A 276 -2.01 -7.34 0.52
CA LEU A 276 -0.78 -8.04 0.91
C LEU A 276 -0.83 -8.48 2.39
N LEU A 277 -1.40 -7.64 3.26
CA LEU A 277 -1.49 -7.90 4.69
C LEU A 277 -2.70 -8.75 5.09
N SER A 278 -3.70 -8.87 4.22
CA SER A 278 -4.90 -9.70 4.41
C SER A 278 -4.56 -11.18 4.28
N GLU A 279 -5.15 -12.03 5.11
CA GLU A 279 -5.03 -13.49 4.99
C GLU A 279 -5.76 -14.04 3.77
N ARG A 280 -6.83 -13.35 3.36
CA ARG A 280 -7.66 -13.69 2.21
C ARG A 280 -7.41 -12.81 0.99
N GLY A 281 -6.33 -12.05 0.99
CA GLY A 281 -5.98 -11.15 -0.12
C GLY A 281 -5.81 -11.82 -1.49
N GLY A 282 -5.79 -13.14 -1.50
CA GLY A 282 -5.65 -13.95 -2.70
C GLY A 282 -4.26 -13.85 -3.32
N ASP A 283 -4.11 -14.39 -4.53
CA ASP A 283 -2.87 -14.28 -5.28
C ASP A 283 -2.53 -12.81 -5.55
N ILE A 284 -1.28 -12.46 -5.28
CA ILE A 284 -0.79 -11.11 -5.58
C ILE A 284 -0.67 -10.97 -7.08
N GLU A 285 -1.31 -9.96 -7.62
CA GLU A 285 -1.34 -9.71 -9.05
C GLU A 285 0.07 -9.54 -9.62
N GLN A 286 0.42 -10.40 -10.57
CA GLN A 286 1.69 -10.37 -11.28
C GLN A 286 1.57 -9.48 -12.51
N GLY A 287 1.60 -8.17 -12.29
CA GLY A 287 1.45 -7.26 -13.41
C GLY A 287 1.44 -5.79 -13.01
N ARG A 288 1.31 -5.00 -14.03
CA ARG A 288 1.18 -3.56 -13.94
C ARG A 288 -0.12 -3.13 -14.59
N GLY A 289 -0.78 -2.18 -13.98
CA GLY A 289 -1.94 -1.50 -14.56
C GLY A 289 -1.71 -0.01 -14.60
N GLU A 290 -2.38 0.65 -15.54
CA GLU A 290 -2.38 2.09 -15.70
C GLU A 290 -3.80 2.57 -15.98
N PHE A 291 -4.20 3.63 -15.28
CA PHE A 291 -5.44 4.34 -15.60
C PHE A 291 -5.15 5.32 -16.74
N LEU A 292 -5.85 5.18 -17.84
CA LEU A 292 -5.76 6.02 -19.02
C LEU A 292 -6.80 7.13 -18.91
N PHE A 293 -6.35 8.37 -18.69
CA PHE A 293 -7.24 9.50 -18.43
C PHE A 293 -8.14 9.83 -19.61
N ASP A 294 -7.61 9.82 -20.81
CA ASP A 294 -8.32 10.18 -22.05
C ASP A 294 -9.39 9.15 -22.46
N GLN A 295 -9.17 7.87 -22.12
CA GLN A 295 -10.12 6.79 -22.38
C GLN A 295 -11.02 6.47 -21.18
N TYR A 296 -10.69 7.03 -20.00
CA TYR A 296 -11.32 6.74 -18.72
C TYR A 296 -11.42 5.24 -18.42
N SER A 297 -10.34 4.52 -18.67
CA SER A 297 -10.24 3.07 -18.56
C SER A 297 -8.96 2.64 -17.86
N ILE A 298 -8.92 1.39 -17.41
CA ILE A 298 -7.73 0.77 -16.88
C ILE A 298 -7.20 -0.20 -17.94
N ASP A 299 -5.95 -0.03 -18.32
CA ASP A 299 -5.19 -1.01 -19.07
C ASP A 299 -4.23 -1.75 -18.14
N SER A 300 -4.08 -3.06 -18.34
CA SER A 300 -3.20 -3.88 -17.51
C SER A 300 -2.56 -5.01 -18.31
N PHE A 301 -1.33 -5.32 -17.96
CA PHE A 301 -0.60 -6.43 -18.53
C PHE A 301 0.09 -7.26 -17.44
N LYS A 302 0.26 -8.53 -17.69
CA LYS A 302 0.94 -9.45 -16.78
C LYS A 302 2.40 -9.61 -17.20
N VAL A 303 3.27 -9.64 -16.19
CA VAL A 303 4.69 -9.96 -16.38
C VAL A 303 4.99 -11.24 -15.61
N GLY A 304 5.48 -12.26 -16.29
CA GLY A 304 5.90 -13.49 -15.64
C GLY A 304 7.24 -13.35 -14.92
N ARG A 305 7.43 -14.13 -13.86
CA ARG A 305 8.79 -14.32 -13.30
C ARG A 305 9.67 -15.01 -14.33
N ASN A 306 10.83 -14.44 -14.57
CA ASN A 306 11.84 -15.11 -15.41
C ASN A 306 12.65 -16.08 -14.53
N PRO A 307 12.61 -17.41 -14.81
CA PRO A 307 13.39 -18.40 -14.07
C PRO A 307 14.90 -18.17 -14.14
N GLU A 308 15.38 -17.52 -15.21
CA GLU A 308 16.78 -17.19 -15.42
C GLU A 308 17.15 -15.78 -14.96
N CYS A 309 16.24 -15.08 -14.26
CA CYS A 309 16.51 -13.74 -13.76
C CYS A 309 17.68 -13.77 -12.77
N PRO A 310 18.73 -12.95 -12.98
CA PRO A 310 19.90 -12.93 -12.08
C PRO A 310 19.55 -12.51 -10.65
N THR A 311 18.43 -11.78 -10.48
CA THR A 311 17.99 -11.26 -9.18
C THR A 311 17.04 -12.21 -8.46
N CYS A 312 16.00 -12.74 -9.11
CA CYS A 312 14.96 -13.53 -8.45
C CYS A 312 14.80 -14.97 -8.98
N GLY A 313 15.55 -15.38 -10.00
CA GLY A 313 15.39 -16.69 -10.66
C GLY A 313 15.57 -17.87 -9.72
N ASP A 314 16.60 -17.86 -8.89
CA ASP A 314 16.94 -18.97 -8.00
C ASP A 314 16.08 -19.08 -6.75
N LEU A 315 15.32 -18.05 -6.38
CA LEU A 315 14.43 -18.10 -5.21
C LEU A 315 13.31 -19.13 -5.35
N GLY A 316 12.90 -19.45 -6.58
CA GLY A 316 11.95 -20.54 -6.84
C GLY A 316 12.53 -21.93 -6.61
N ARG A 317 13.82 -22.12 -6.90
CA ARG A 317 14.53 -23.40 -6.69
C ARG A 317 14.82 -23.67 -5.22
N LEU A 318 15.03 -22.61 -4.43
CA LEU A 318 15.27 -22.73 -2.99
C LEU A 318 13.98 -23.09 -2.21
N ARG A 319 12.79 -22.67 -2.69
CA ARG A 319 11.51 -23.10 -2.10
C ARG A 319 11.19 -24.57 -2.39
N ALA A 320 11.40 -25.02 -3.63
CA ALA A 320 11.15 -26.42 -4.01
C ALA A 320 12.11 -27.44 -3.34
N ARG A 321 13.10 -26.97 -2.57
CA ARG A 321 14.02 -27.82 -1.77
C ARG A 321 13.74 -27.75 -0.29
N ALA A 322 12.79 -26.92 0.15
CA ALA A 322 12.41 -26.73 1.54
C ALA A 322 11.02 -27.34 1.87
N ASP A 323 10.26 -27.72 0.84
CA ASP A 323 9.05 -28.55 0.90
C ASP A 323 9.43 -30.03 0.59
#